data_c68ad9c047eba54c1195ef467bf2e132
#
_entry.id   c68ad9c047eba54c1195ef467bf2e132
#
_cell.length_a   1.000
_cell.length_b   1.000
_cell.length_c   1.000
_cell.angle_alpha   90.00
_cell.angle_beta   90.00
_cell.angle_gamma   90.00
#
_symmetry.space_group_name_H-M   'P 1'
#
loop_
_entity.id
_entity.type
_entity.pdbx_description
1 polymer ?
#
loop_
_entity_poly.entity_id
_entity_poly.type
_entity_poly.pdbx_seq_one_letter_code
_entity_poly.pdbx_strand_id
1 'polypeptide(L)'
;MKRMIALLALLMVACGGDSGGSSGTPTGPTAPTVPTVPPSTADQVDGGQWSQRTPLIEANSELAFAEANGKIYLLGGYPSNRQTARTVQVYDIASGSWQLGPPLPQPNNHGMAAGLNGKVYLIGGQTMADAPTYVDTVYELDPAKGTWAERARMPTARSSGVAVVHDGKIYVAGGRPPRGSDFAVYDTRSDSWQVLPPLPTQRNHFTGAAISGRIHFVGGRQGDGLSPQMTTAHEVYDPQSGSWTTSAPMLRARSGMNGVIARGCFHVWGGEGPGGMFPDHDYYDPRSHQWTRLRDMPIPVHGVYGSAFVDGQIWASGGGTSIGGSSGSLHNQVFFPTVSCD
;
A
#
# COMPACT_ATOMS: atom_id res chain seq x y z
N MET A 1 26.56 41.05 40.41
CA MET A 1 25.72 41.95 41.22
C MET A 1 24.25 41.53 41.10
N LYS A 2 23.66 41.21 42.31
CA LYS A 2 22.24 41.18 42.72
C LYS A 2 21.22 40.47 41.80
N ARG A 3 20.86 39.29 42.16
CA ARG A 3 19.68 38.64 42.75
C ARG A 3 18.39 39.48 42.73
N MET A 4 17.31 38.93 42.17
CA MET A 4 15.99 39.06 42.82
C MET A 4 15.12 37.82 42.54
N ILE A 5 14.79 37.14 43.62
CA ILE A 5 13.83 36.05 43.75
C ILE A 5 12.49 36.71 44.08
N ALA A 6 11.40 36.33 43.42
CA ALA A 6 10.05 36.64 43.90
C ALA A 6 9.28 35.36 44.12
N LEU A 7 9.03 35.10 45.39
CA LEU A 7 8.14 34.06 45.93
C LEU A 7 6.72 34.62 45.96
N LEU A 8 5.73 33.88 45.52
CA LEU A 8 4.32 34.23 45.85
C LEU A 8 3.57 32.97 46.32
N ALA A 9 2.90 33.20 47.42
CA ALA A 9 2.39 32.24 48.35
C ALA A 9 1.02 31.62 47.98
N LEU A 10 0.84 30.44 48.53
CA LEU A 10 -0.34 29.61 48.63
C LEU A 10 -1.50 30.30 49.37
N LEU A 11 -2.72 30.21 48.88
CA LEU A 11 -3.94 30.36 49.69
C LEU A 11 -4.78 29.09 49.57
N MET A 12 -4.84 28.34 50.66
CA MET A 12 -5.88 27.31 50.88
C MET A 12 -7.15 27.95 51.36
N VAL A 13 -8.27 27.53 50.81
CA VAL A 13 -9.58 27.64 51.46
C VAL A 13 -10.20 26.24 51.46
N ALA A 14 -10.38 25.73 52.67
CA ALA A 14 -11.16 24.53 52.94
C ALA A 14 -12.58 24.93 53.34
N CYS A 15 -13.59 24.27 52.80
CA CYS A 15 -14.88 24.08 53.42
C CYS A 15 -15.45 22.73 52.97
N GLY A 16 -15.93 22.00 53.98
CA GLY A 16 -16.20 20.59 53.96
C GLY A 16 -17.66 20.21 53.66
N GLY A 17 -17.79 18.90 53.54
CA GLY A 17 -18.95 18.07 53.89
C GLY A 17 -19.99 17.91 52.77
N ASP A 18 -20.17 16.76 52.16
CA ASP A 18 -21.09 15.74 52.66
C ASP A 18 -21.06 14.46 51.81
N SER A 19 -21.39 13.39 52.47
CA SER A 19 -21.33 12.00 52.05
C SER A 19 -22.45 11.60 51.08
N GLY A 20 -22.08 10.81 50.05
CA GLY A 20 -23.04 10.11 49.20
C GLY A 20 -22.31 9.11 48.28
N GLY A 21 -22.18 7.85 48.74
CA GLY A 21 -21.53 6.80 47.97
C GLY A 21 -22.36 6.35 46.75
N SER A 22 -21.75 6.29 45.62
CA SER A 22 -22.18 5.50 44.48
C SER A 22 -20.94 4.92 43.81
N SER A 23 -20.81 3.60 43.89
CA SER A 23 -19.77 2.82 43.24
C SER A 23 -20.02 2.79 41.72
N GLY A 24 -19.49 3.76 40.99
CA GLY A 24 -19.42 3.75 39.53
C GLY A 24 -18.07 3.19 39.12
N THR A 25 -18.06 2.03 38.49
CA THR A 25 -16.90 1.46 37.80
C THR A 25 -16.45 2.46 36.74
N PRO A 26 -15.16 2.82 36.65
CA PRO A 26 -14.66 3.69 35.57
C PRO A 26 -14.76 2.94 34.25
N THR A 27 -15.67 3.39 33.38
CA THR A 27 -15.66 3.00 31.98
C THR A 27 -14.41 3.60 31.35
N GLY A 28 -13.49 2.72 30.92
CA GLY A 28 -12.30 3.11 30.19
C GLY A 28 -12.68 3.90 28.91
N PRO A 29 -11.74 4.69 28.36
CA PRO A 29 -12.02 5.49 27.19
C PRO A 29 -12.46 4.60 26.04
N THR A 30 -13.68 4.82 25.54
CA THR A 30 -14.19 4.24 24.30
C THR A 30 -13.23 4.64 23.18
N ALA A 31 -12.69 3.64 22.49
CA ALA A 31 -11.88 3.87 21.29
C ALA A 31 -12.68 4.75 20.30
N PRO A 32 -12.05 5.74 19.66
CA PRO A 32 -12.72 6.58 18.69
C PRO A 32 -13.28 5.73 17.56
N THR A 33 -14.59 5.79 17.34
CA THR A 33 -15.25 5.20 16.19
C THR A 33 -14.73 5.89 14.93
N VAL A 34 -14.01 5.15 14.09
CA VAL A 34 -13.56 5.63 12.78
C VAL A 34 -14.81 5.91 11.92
N PRO A 35 -14.95 7.11 11.35
CA PRO A 35 -16.04 7.38 10.42
C PRO A 35 -15.91 6.45 9.21
N THR A 36 -16.84 5.52 9.04
CA THR A 36 -16.93 4.71 7.82
C THR A 36 -17.62 5.54 6.75
N VAL A 37 -16.94 5.70 5.61
CA VAL A 37 -17.59 6.29 4.43
C VAL A 37 -18.71 5.35 3.99
N PRO A 38 -19.91 5.86 3.68
CA PRO A 38 -20.98 5.04 3.15
C PRO A 38 -20.50 4.24 1.93
N PRO A 39 -20.91 2.97 1.80
CA PRO A 39 -20.56 2.18 0.62
C PRO A 39 -20.99 2.90 -0.66
N SER A 40 -20.25 2.68 -1.74
CA SER A 40 -20.67 3.16 -3.07
C SER A 40 -22.08 2.65 -3.35
N THR A 41 -22.95 3.52 -3.89
CA THR A 41 -24.32 3.16 -4.28
C THR A 41 -24.39 2.29 -5.53
N ALA A 42 -23.24 1.91 -6.12
CA ALA A 42 -23.21 0.96 -7.21
C ALA A 42 -23.66 -0.43 -6.73
N ASP A 43 -24.54 -1.07 -7.47
CA ASP A 43 -25.00 -2.43 -7.20
C ASP A 43 -23.79 -3.39 -7.17
N GLN A 44 -23.63 -4.08 -6.04
CA GLN A 44 -22.57 -5.07 -5.88
C GLN A 44 -22.97 -6.37 -6.56
N VAL A 45 -22.06 -6.95 -7.34
CA VAL A 45 -22.23 -8.29 -7.89
C VAL A 45 -21.50 -9.33 -7.05
N ASP A 46 -22.03 -10.53 -7.03
CA ASP A 46 -21.36 -11.68 -6.39
C ASP A 46 -20.29 -12.20 -7.37
N GLY A 47 -19.05 -11.85 -7.13
CA GLY A 47 -17.92 -12.22 -7.98
C GLY A 47 -16.81 -12.94 -7.23
N GLY A 48 -17.11 -13.46 -6.03
CA GLY A 48 -16.16 -14.21 -5.21
C GLY A 48 -16.34 -13.98 -3.72
N GLN A 49 -15.41 -14.53 -2.94
CA GLN A 49 -15.50 -14.52 -1.47
C GLN A 49 -14.20 -14.10 -0.80
N TRP A 50 -14.32 -13.27 0.23
CA TRP A 50 -13.21 -12.92 1.14
C TRP A 50 -13.06 -13.98 2.23
N SER A 51 -11.82 -14.25 2.63
CA SER A 51 -11.48 -15.12 3.76
C SER A 51 -10.25 -14.58 4.49
N GLN A 52 -10.06 -15.03 5.74
CA GLN A 52 -8.86 -14.71 6.52
C GLN A 52 -7.85 -15.87 6.40
N ARG A 53 -6.58 -15.51 6.52
CA ARG A 53 -5.45 -16.43 6.62
C ARG A 53 -4.72 -16.20 7.94
N THR A 54 -3.73 -17.02 8.23
CA THR A 54 -2.84 -16.86 9.40
C THR A 54 -2.39 -15.41 9.50
N PRO A 55 -2.64 -14.72 10.63
CA PRO A 55 -2.24 -13.32 10.83
C PRO A 55 -0.73 -13.12 10.66
N LEU A 56 -0.31 -11.89 10.30
CA LEU A 56 1.08 -11.49 10.25
C LEU A 56 1.78 -11.69 11.60
N ILE A 57 3.11 -11.85 11.59
CA ILE A 57 3.94 -11.89 12.80
C ILE A 57 3.93 -10.52 13.50
N GLU A 58 4.07 -9.44 12.73
CA GLU A 58 4.04 -8.05 13.20
C GLU A 58 3.01 -7.25 12.43
N ALA A 59 2.22 -6.47 13.17
CA ALA A 59 1.30 -5.50 12.56
C ALA A 59 2.08 -4.48 11.73
N ASN A 60 1.62 -4.19 10.50
CA ASN A 60 2.38 -3.33 9.62
C ASN A 60 1.49 -2.59 8.62
N SER A 61 1.94 -1.40 8.21
CA SER A 61 1.38 -0.59 7.12
C SER A 61 2.49 0.08 6.33
N GLU A 62 2.16 0.72 5.23
CA GLU A 62 3.10 1.40 4.33
C GLU A 62 4.28 0.50 3.91
N LEU A 63 3.98 -0.78 3.76
CA LEU A 63 4.92 -1.84 3.42
C LEU A 63 4.91 -2.13 1.91
N ALA A 64 6.04 -2.62 1.40
CA ALA A 64 6.11 -3.14 0.06
C ALA A 64 5.77 -4.65 0.04
N PHE A 65 5.08 -5.08 -1.01
CA PHE A 65 4.60 -6.44 -1.17
C PHE A 65 5.13 -7.04 -2.48
N ALA A 66 5.67 -8.25 -2.42
CA ALA A 66 6.01 -9.03 -3.61
C ALA A 66 5.67 -10.50 -3.41
N GLU A 67 5.48 -11.21 -4.51
CA GLU A 67 5.37 -12.67 -4.54
C GLU A 67 6.56 -13.24 -5.32
N ALA A 68 7.14 -14.34 -4.83
CA ALA A 68 8.11 -15.13 -5.55
C ALA A 68 8.08 -16.59 -5.09
N ASN A 69 7.97 -17.51 -6.05
CA ASN A 69 8.04 -18.96 -5.82
C ASN A 69 7.01 -19.48 -4.79
N GLY A 70 5.76 -19.01 -4.86
CA GLY A 70 4.68 -19.42 -3.94
C GLY A 70 4.83 -18.85 -2.52
N LYS A 71 5.62 -17.80 -2.35
CA LYS A 71 5.80 -17.10 -1.07
C LYS A 71 5.50 -15.61 -1.22
N ILE A 72 4.84 -15.05 -0.21
CA ILE A 72 4.57 -13.63 -0.10
C ILE A 72 5.63 -13.00 0.78
N TYR A 73 6.20 -11.91 0.32
CA TYR A 73 7.21 -11.11 1.01
C TYR A 73 6.62 -9.75 1.36
N LEU A 74 6.53 -9.43 2.65
CA LEU A 74 6.19 -8.12 3.17
C LEU A 74 7.46 -7.44 3.65
N LEU A 75 7.78 -6.29 3.06
CA LEU A 75 9.09 -5.66 3.16
C LEU A 75 8.97 -4.31 3.86
N GLY A 76 9.65 -4.14 4.98
CA GLY A 76 9.72 -2.89 5.72
C GLY A 76 8.37 -2.40 6.24
N GLY A 77 8.05 -1.12 6.02
CA GLY A 77 6.81 -0.48 6.43
C GLY A 77 6.88 0.17 7.82
N TYR A 78 5.69 0.45 8.39
CA TYR A 78 5.51 0.96 9.74
C TYR A 78 4.83 -0.08 10.63
N PRO A 79 5.53 -0.66 11.60
CA PRO A 79 4.90 -1.27 12.75
C PRO A 79 4.09 -0.24 13.55
N SER A 80 3.35 -0.71 14.55
CA SER A 80 2.46 0.15 15.35
C SER A 80 3.14 1.37 16.01
N ASN A 81 4.47 1.36 16.15
CA ASN A 81 5.27 2.46 16.70
C ASN A 81 5.68 3.53 15.68
N ARG A 82 5.28 3.41 14.41
CA ARG A 82 5.67 4.28 13.29
C ARG A 82 7.18 4.40 13.02
N GLN A 83 7.99 3.53 13.56
CA GLN A 83 9.40 3.48 13.18
C GLN A 83 9.54 2.70 11.88
N THR A 84 10.29 3.25 10.94
CA THR A 84 10.55 2.58 9.67
C THR A 84 11.30 1.27 9.91
N ALA A 85 10.73 0.15 9.44
CA ALA A 85 11.23 -1.18 9.73
C ALA A 85 12.25 -1.67 8.70
N ARG A 86 13.07 -2.64 9.15
CA ARG A 86 13.88 -3.51 8.28
C ARG A 86 13.32 -4.93 8.20
N THR A 87 12.21 -5.18 8.89
CA THR A 87 11.60 -6.51 8.98
C THR A 87 11.14 -6.97 7.60
N VAL A 88 11.41 -8.23 7.32
CA VAL A 88 10.86 -8.97 6.17
C VAL A 88 10.04 -10.12 6.72
N GLN A 89 8.75 -10.12 6.47
CA GLN A 89 7.85 -11.22 6.84
C GLN A 89 7.56 -12.06 5.59
N VAL A 90 7.75 -13.35 5.67
CA VAL A 90 7.60 -14.27 4.54
C VAL A 90 6.50 -15.28 4.85
N TYR A 91 5.44 -15.27 4.05
CA TYR A 91 4.37 -16.25 4.13
C TYR A 91 4.59 -17.35 3.10
N ASP A 92 4.65 -18.57 3.55
CA ASP A 92 4.67 -19.74 2.68
C ASP A 92 3.24 -20.17 2.42
N ILE A 93 2.78 -20.03 1.17
CA ILE A 93 1.37 -20.29 0.79
C ILE A 93 1.04 -21.77 0.97
N ALA A 94 1.97 -22.67 0.67
CA ALA A 94 1.73 -24.11 0.74
C ALA A 94 1.58 -24.62 2.19
N SER A 95 2.40 -24.09 3.12
CA SER A 95 2.32 -24.47 4.54
C SER A 95 1.33 -23.62 5.35
N GLY A 96 0.89 -22.47 4.82
CA GLY A 96 0.01 -21.53 5.51
C GLY A 96 0.67 -20.84 6.72
N SER A 97 1.99 -20.68 6.73
CA SER A 97 2.75 -20.19 7.88
C SER A 97 3.68 -19.03 7.55
N TRP A 98 3.92 -18.18 8.55
CA TRP A 98 4.85 -17.05 8.48
C TRP A 98 6.21 -17.40 9.07
N GLN A 99 7.25 -16.81 8.51
CA GLN A 99 8.60 -16.75 9.09
C GLN A 99 9.23 -15.39 8.82
N LEU A 100 10.25 -15.03 9.61
CA LEU A 100 11.07 -13.86 9.29
C LEU A 100 12.09 -14.22 8.21
N GLY A 101 12.20 -13.34 7.22
CA GLY A 101 13.22 -13.41 6.17
C GLY A 101 14.48 -12.61 6.54
N PRO A 102 15.49 -12.59 5.64
CA PRO A 102 16.67 -11.76 5.82
C PRO A 102 16.28 -10.28 5.85
N PRO A 103 16.67 -9.51 6.88
CA PRO A 103 16.27 -8.13 7.06
C PRO A 103 16.73 -7.26 5.88
N LEU A 104 15.98 -6.20 5.60
CA LEU A 104 16.35 -5.22 4.59
C LEU A 104 17.75 -4.62 4.87
N PRO A 105 18.54 -4.29 3.84
CA PRO A 105 19.84 -3.62 4.01
C PRO A 105 19.75 -2.29 4.76
N GLN A 106 18.63 -1.56 4.60
CA GLN A 106 18.31 -0.33 5.32
C GLN A 106 16.81 -0.29 5.68
N PRO A 107 16.39 0.50 6.68
CA PRO A 107 14.97 0.73 6.95
C PRO A 107 14.26 1.27 5.72
N ASN A 108 13.05 0.79 5.45
CA ASN A 108 12.28 1.22 4.29
C ASN A 108 10.78 1.21 4.59
N ASN A 109 10.09 2.24 4.11
CA ASN A 109 8.63 2.31 4.03
C ASN A 109 8.24 2.99 2.72
N HIS A 110 7.00 2.84 2.30
CA HIS A 110 6.50 3.36 1.03
C HIS A 110 7.36 2.93 -0.19
N GLY A 111 8.11 1.85 -0.05
CA GLY A 111 8.87 1.25 -1.15
C GLY A 111 7.95 0.56 -2.15
N MET A 112 8.38 0.49 -3.38
CA MET A 112 7.73 -0.30 -4.42
C MET A 112 8.40 -1.68 -4.46
N ALA A 113 7.65 -2.74 -4.72
CA ALA A 113 8.25 -4.06 -4.85
C ALA A 113 7.71 -4.83 -6.05
N ALA A 114 8.50 -5.80 -6.49
CA ALA A 114 8.14 -6.71 -7.57
C ALA A 114 8.78 -8.08 -7.37
N GLY A 115 8.05 -9.14 -7.69
CA GLY A 115 8.60 -10.47 -7.86
C GLY A 115 8.86 -10.74 -9.34
N LEU A 116 10.07 -11.12 -9.70
CA LEU A 116 10.43 -11.41 -11.09
C LEU A 116 11.53 -12.49 -11.15
N ASN A 117 11.31 -13.52 -11.96
CA ASN A 117 12.26 -14.62 -12.16
C ASN A 117 12.71 -15.29 -10.84
N GLY A 118 11.78 -15.45 -9.88
CA GLY A 118 12.05 -16.04 -8.57
C GLY A 118 12.87 -15.17 -7.62
N LYS A 119 13.09 -13.90 -7.95
CA LYS A 119 13.71 -12.87 -7.11
C LYS A 119 12.68 -11.87 -6.63
N VAL A 120 13.01 -11.19 -5.52
CA VAL A 120 12.21 -10.10 -4.96
C VAL A 120 13.00 -8.81 -5.06
N TYR A 121 12.41 -7.79 -5.65
CA TYR A 121 13.00 -6.47 -5.81
C TYR A 121 12.31 -5.49 -4.88
N LEU A 122 13.08 -4.73 -4.08
CA LEU A 122 12.63 -3.55 -3.34
C LEU A 122 13.22 -2.31 -4.03
N ILE A 123 12.35 -1.39 -4.41
CA ILE A 123 12.70 -0.27 -5.29
C ILE A 123 12.28 1.04 -4.63
N GLY A 124 13.23 1.96 -4.42
CA GLY A 124 12.94 3.26 -3.81
C GLY A 124 12.38 3.16 -2.40
N GLY A 125 11.45 4.06 -2.08
CA GLY A 125 10.86 4.21 -0.75
C GLY A 125 11.46 5.38 0.01
N GLN A 126 11.28 5.37 1.33
CA GLN A 126 11.84 6.35 2.25
C GLN A 126 12.35 5.69 3.53
N THR A 127 13.38 6.29 4.14
CA THR A 127 14.07 5.68 5.28
C THR A 127 13.50 6.09 6.64
N MET A 128 12.72 7.18 6.69
CA MET A 128 12.12 7.71 7.91
C MET A 128 10.67 8.09 7.69
N ALA A 129 9.87 8.02 8.76
CA ALA A 129 8.45 8.36 8.72
C ALA A 129 8.20 9.87 8.69
N ASP A 130 8.80 10.59 9.63
CA ASP A 130 8.45 11.98 9.93
C ASP A 130 9.37 13.02 9.25
N ALA A 131 10.52 12.58 8.75
CA ALA A 131 11.44 13.39 7.93
C ALA A 131 11.86 12.57 6.71
N PRO A 132 10.97 12.38 5.73
CA PRO A 132 11.18 11.42 4.67
C PRO A 132 12.37 11.80 3.80
N THR A 133 13.37 10.92 3.78
CA THR A 133 14.42 10.94 2.78
C THR A 133 14.08 9.88 1.74
N TYR A 134 13.67 10.33 0.56
CA TYR A 134 13.39 9.43 -0.55
C TYR A 134 14.69 8.84 -1.07
N VAL A 135 14.64 7.56 -1.42
CA VAL A 135 15.82 6.85 -1.93
C VAL A 135 15.60 6.37 -3.36
N ASP A 136 16.71 6.23 -4.07
CA ASP A 136 16.76 5.67 -5.43
C ASP A 136 17.29 4.24 -5.46
N THR A 137 17.57 3.67 -4.28
CA THR A 137 18.16 2.34 -4.13
C THR A 137 17.25 1.25 -4.68
N VAL A 138 17.87 0.25 -5.26
CA VAL A 138 17.23 -0.99 -5.71
C VAL A 138 17.96 -2.16 -5.05
N TYR A 139 17.21 -2.99 -4.35
CA TYR A 139 17.72 -4.21 -3.73
C TYR A 139 17.03 -5.43 -4.33
N GLU A 140 17.79 -6.43 -4.68
CA GLU A 140 17.33 -7.74 -5.11
C GLU A 140 17.61 -8.78 -4.02
N LEU A 141 16.56 -9.46 -3.56
CA LEU A 141 16.68 -10.64 -2.72
C LEU A 141 16.75 -11.89 -3.60
N ASP A 142 17.76 -12.70 -3.36
CA ASP A 142 17.76 -14.10 -3.79
C ASP A 142 17.19 -14.99 -2.68
N PRO A 143 15.92 -15.45 -2.80
CA PRO A 143 15.32 -16.26 -1.74
C PRO A 143 16.04 -17.58 -1.49
N ALA A 144 16.67 -18.17 -2.50
CA ALA A 144 17.40 -19.44 -2.37
C ALA A 144 18.70 -19.27 -1.57
N LYS A 145 19.33 -18.09 -1.66
CA LYS A 145 20.57 -17.76 -0.93
C LYS A 145 20.29 -17.04 0.40
N GLY A 146 19.10 -16.44 0.54
CA GLY A 146 18.77 -15.60 1.70
C GLY A 146 19.58 -14.29 1.74
N THR A 147 20.02 -13.75 0.61
CA THR A 147 20.90 -12.59 0.56
C THR A 147 20.35 -11.48 -0.33
N TRP A 148 20.56 -10.23 0.11
CA TRP A 148 20.29 -9.02 -0.63
C TRP A 148 21.50 -8.57 -1.43
N ALA A 149 21.30 -8.09 -2.66
CA ALA A 149 22.28 -7.42 -3.49
C ALA A 149 21.76 -6.06 -3.95
N GLU A 150 22.60 -5.03 -3.93
CA GLU A 150 22.27 -3.73 -4.52
C GLU A 150 22.36 -3.84 -6.05
N ARG A 151 21.42 -3.20 -6.74
CA ARG A 151 21.30 -3.14 -8.19
C ARG A 151 21.40 -1.69 -8.67
N ALA A 152 21.41 -1.50 -10.00
CA ALA A 152 21.45 -0.16 -10.57
C ALA A 152 20.35 0.72 -10.00
N ARG A 153 20.73 1.89 -9.47
CA ARG A 153 19.83 2.86 -8.84
C ARG A 153 18.85 3.45 -9.83
N MET A 154 17.64 3.76 -9.37
CA MET A 154 16.66 4.50 -10.18
C MET A 154 17.23 5.85 -10.65
N PRO A 155 16.75 6.37 -11.80
CA PRO A 155 17.12 7.71 -12.27
C PRO A 155 16.76 8.82 -11.29
N THR A 156 15.75 8.61 -10.44
CA THR A 156 15.25 9.57 -9.45
C THR A 156 14.83 8.87 -8.16
N ALA A 157 15.15 9.46 -7.02
CA ALA A 157 14.70 9.01 -5.71
C ALA A 157 13.18 9.20 -5.57
N ARG A 158 12.44 8.14 -5.21
CA ARG A 158 10.96 8.13 -5.18
C ARG A 158 10.40 7.23 -4.09
N SER A 159 9.22 7.58 -3.58
CA SER A 159 8.42 6.75 -2.67
C SER A 159 6.94 6.79 -3.05
N SER A 160 6.16 5.82 -2.60
CA SER A 160 4.70 5.76 -2.83
C SER A 160 4.30 5.75 -4.32
N GLY A 161 5.19 5.31 -5.19
CA GLY A 161 4.90 4.98 -6.58
C GLY A 161 4.34 3.57 -6.71
N VAL A 162 4.36 3.04 -7.93
CA VAL A 162 3.96 1.66 -8.23
C VAL A 162 5.00 0.98 -9.11
N ALA A 163 5.24 -0.30 -8.86
CA ALA A 163 6.05 -1.17 -9.70
C ALA A 163 5.16 -2.21 -10.39
N VAL A 164 5.28 -2.35 -11.70
CA VAL A 164 4.53 -3.32 -12.52
C VAL A 164 5.50 -4.16 -13.32
N VAL A 165 5.39 -5.48 -13.21
CA VAL A 165 6.16 -6.40 -14.03
C VAL A 165 5.46 -6.61 -15.38
N HIS A 166 6.20 -6.42 -16.46
CA HIS A 166 5.73 -6.72 -17.80
C HIS A 166 6.90 -7.10 -18.70
N ASP A 167 6.77 -8.19 -19.44
CA ASP A 167 7.74 -8.71 -20.40
C ASP A 167 9.18 -8.78 -19.82
N GLY A 168 9.31 -9.36 -18.63
CA GLY A 168 10.61 -9.56 -17.96
C GLY A 168 11.30 -8.28 -17.47
N LYS A 169 10.58 -7.16 -17.42
CA LYS A 169 11.05 -5.85 -16.95
C LYS A 169 10.14 -5.33 -15.83
N ILE A 170 10.65 -4.35 -15.06
CA ILE A 170 9.92 -3.70 -13.99
C ILE A 170 9.70 -2.23 -14.36
N TYR A 171 8.45 -1.85 -14.57
CA TYR A 171 8.03 -0.48 -14.85
C TYR A 171 7.69 0.23 -13.54
N VAL A 172 8.29 1.39 -13.28
CA VAL A 172 8.10 2.15 -12.04
C VAL A 172 7.57 3.53 -12.36
N ALA A 173 6.36 3.83 -11.85
CA ALA A 173 5.63 5.04 -12.17
C ALA A 173 5.27 5.86 -10.93
N GLY A 174 5.27 7.20 -11.08
CA GLY A 174 4.84 8.16 -10.09
C GLY A 174 5.67 8.19 -8.83
N GLY A 175 5.10 8.76 -7.79
CA GLY A 175 5.71 8.93 -6.47
C GLY A 175 5.28 10.23 -5.81
N ARG A 176 5.69 10.44 -4.55
CA ARG A 176 5.45 11.70 -3.84
C ARG A 176 6.09 12.89 -4.56
N PRO A 177 5.53 14.10 -4.44
CA PRO A 177 6.10 15.30 -5.04
C PRO A 177 7.61 15.47 -4.74
N PRO A 178 8.39 15.98 -5.71
CA PRO A 178 7.99 16.44 -7.04
C PRO A 178 7.97 15.34 -8.13
N ARG A 179 7.97 14.05 -7.76
CA ARG A 179 8.17 12.90 -8.64
C ARG A 179 6.88 12.23 -9.14
N GLY A 180 5.73 12.90 -9.01
CA GLY A 180 4.42 12.33 -9.34
C GLY A 180 4.23 11.88 -10.79
N SER A 181 4.99 12.43 -11.73
CA SER A 181 4.94 12.07 -13.16
C SER A 181 6.09 11.19 -13.61
N ASP A 182 7.10 10.94 -12.78
CA ASP A 182 8.28 10.19 -13.18
C ASP A 182 7.90 8.75 -13.59
N PHE A 183 8.42 8.31 -14.73
CA PHE A 183 8.20 6.96 -15.24
C PHE A 183 9.48 6.40 -15.83
N ALA A 184 9.83 5.18 -15.46
CA ALA A 184 11.03 4.51 -15.92
C ALA A 184 10.84 3.00 -15.93
N VAL A 185 11.63 2.30 -16.74
CA VAL A 185 11.67 0.84 -16.79
C VAL A 185 13.05 0.32 -16.43
N TYR A 186 13.07 -0.71 -15.60
CA TYR A 186 14.27 -1.46 -15.21
C TYR A 186 14.34 -2.79 -15.97
N ASP A 187 15.43 -2.99 -16.66
CA ASP A 187 15.74 -4.27 -17.26
C ASP A 187 16.70 -5.04 -16.33
N THR A 188 16.18 -6.11 -15.75
CA THR A 188 16.91 -6.92 -14.76
C THR A 188 18.06 -7.74 -15.37
N ARG A 189 18.07 -7.94 -16.70
CA ARG A 189 19.11 -8.70 -17.39
C ARG A 189 20.36 -7.86 -17.63
N SER A 190 20.17 -6.58 -17.99
CA SER A 190 21.28 -5.65 -18.23
C SER A 190 21.62 -4.81 -17.00
N ASP A 191 20.85 -4.94 -15.90
CA ASP A 191 20.95 -4.11 -14.69
C ASP A 191 20.97 -2.62 -15.02
N SER A 192 19.99 -2.16 -15.80
CA SER A 192 19.95 -0.78 -16.28
C SER A 192 18.54 -0.21 -16.35
N TRP A 193 18.46 1.14 -16.29
CA TRP A 193 17.22 1.90 -16.34
C TRP A 193 17.08 2.68 -17.65
N GLN A 194 15.85 2.78 -18.12
CA GLN A 194 15.46 3.69 -19.19
C GLN A 194 14.33 4.61 -18.68
N VAL A 195 14.51 5.92 -18.85
CA VAL A 195 13.45 6.91 -18.59
C VAL A 195 12.43 6.84 -19.72
N LEU A 196 11.15 6.86 -19.38
CA LEU A 196 10.01 6.76 -20.28
C LEU A 196 9.21 8.08 -20.30
N PRO A 197 8.31 8.27 -21.28
CA PRO A 197 7.38 9.42 -21.29
C PRO A 197 6.62 9.52 -19.98
N PRO A 198 6.55 10.73 -19.38
CA PRO A 198 5.99 10.92 -18.04
C PRO A 198 4.53 10.50 -17.96
N LEU A 199 4.12 10.06 -16.75
CA LEU A 199 2.72 9.78 -16.41
C LEU A 199 1.87 11.05 -16.62
N PRO A 200 0.77 11.00 -17.40
CA PRO A 200 0.00 12.20 -17.73
C PRO A 200 -0.61 12.90 -16.51
N THR A 201 -1.15 12.14 -15.54
CA THR A 201 -1.63 12.67 -14.27
C THR A 201 -0.62 12.36 -13.17
N GLN A 202 0.07 13.38 -12.69
CA GLN A 202 1.01 13.22 -11.56
C GLN A 202 0.30 12.70 -10.32
N ARG A 203 0.86 11.65 -9.69
CA ARG A 203 0.22 11.02 -8.52
C ARG A 203 1.14 10.08 -7.74
N ASN A 204 0.70 9.80 -6.53
CA ASN A 204 1.27 8.82 -5.62
C ASN A 204 0.17 7.97 -4.99
N HIS A 205 0.52 6.91 -4.25
CA HIS A 205 -0.41 6.01 -3.55
C HIS A 205 -1.49 5.44 -4.49
N PHE A 206 -1.11 5.05 -5.67
CA PHE A 206 -1.98 4.46 -6.69
C PHE A 206 -1.55 3.02 -6.97
N THR A 207 -2.28 2.32 -7.84
CA THR A 207 -1.94 0.95 -8.23
C THR A 207 -1.87 0.79 -9.74
N GLY A 208 -1.32 -0.33 -10.18
CA GLY A 208 -1.21 -0.64 -11.59
C GLY A 208 -0.97 -2.11 -11.85
N ALA A 209 -1.25 -2.55 -13.08
CA ALA A 209 -1.06 -3.91 -13.53
C ALA A 209 -0.85 -3.98 -15.05
N ALA A 210 -0.23 -5.07 -15.51
CA ALA A 210 -0.07 -5.32 -16.94
C ALA A 210 -1.21 -6.22 -17.45
N ILE A 211 -1.92 -5.76 -18.49
CA ILE A 211 -3.04 -6.46 -19.11
C ILE A 211 -2.89 -6.39 -20.63
N SER A 212 -2.98 -7.54 -21.30
CA SER A 212 -2.99 -7.63 -22.77
C SER A 212 -1.86 -6.83 -23.44
N GLY A 213 -0.65 -6.90 -22.88
CA GLY A 213 0.53 -6.22 -23.40
C GLY A 213 0.64 -4.73 -23.08
N ARG A 214 -0.27 -4.17 -22.28
CA ARG A 214 -0.30 -2.77 -21.86
C ARG A 214 -0.22 -2.65 -20.34
N ILE A 215 0.22 -1.49 -19.86
CA ILE A 215 0.36 -1.21 -18.42
C ILE A 215 -0.69 -0.19 -18.02
N HIS A 216 -1.55 -0.61 -17.11
CA HIS A 216 -2.66 0.16 -16.59
C HIS A 216 -2.30 0.75 -15.22
N PHE A 217 -2.58 2.04 -15.02
CA PHE A 217 -2.39 2.75 -13.76
C PHE A 217 -3.68 3.44 -13.36
N VAL A 218 -4.14 3.24 -12.11
CA VAL A 218 -5.46 3.70 -11.66
C VAL A 218 -5.42 4.39 -10.31
N GLY A 219 -6.27 5.41 -10.14
CA GLY A 219 -6.52 6.09 -8.88
C GLY A 219 -5.32 6.84 -8.33
N GLY A 220 -5.24 6.96 -7.01
CA GLY A 220 -4.18 7.67 -6.29
C GLY A 220 -4.54 9.10 -5.93
N ARG A 221 -3.53 9.85 -5.50
CA ARG A 221 -3.67 11.25 -5.08
C ARG A 221 -2.57 12.13 -5.66
N GLN A 222 -2.89 13.43 -5.83
CA GLN A 222 -1.94 14.48 -6.16
C GLN A 222 -1.52 15.22 -4.88
N GLY A 223 -0.26 15.63 -4.80
CA GLY A 223 0.27 16.32 -3.62
C GLY A 223 0.64 15.40 -2.47
N ASP A 224 0.97 16.01 -1.34
CA ASP A 224 1.30 15.35 -0.08
C ASP A 224 0.23 15.61 1.00
N GLY A 225 0.24 14.79 2.05
CA GLY A 225 -0.60 14.97 3.23
C GLY A 225 -1.96 14.28 3.16
N LEU A 226 -2.86 14.69 4.07
CA LEU A 226 -4.17 14.06 4.30
C LEU A 226 -5.33 14.71 3.52
N SER A 227 -5.10 15.83 2.87
CA SER A 227 -6.11 16.54 2.05
C SER A 227 -5.70 16.67 0.59
N PRO A 228 -5.18 15.64 -0.03
CA PRO A 228 -4.79 15.70 -1.43
C PRO A 228 -6.01 15.56 -2.34
N GLN A 229 -5.85 15.99 -3.58
CA GLN A 229 -6.82 15.67 -4.61
C GLN A 229 -6.73 14.18 -4.96
N MET A 230 -7.77 13.44 -4.64
CA MET A 230 -7.94 12.06 -5.11
C MET A 230 -8.36 12.06 -6.58
N THR A 231 -7.97 11.02 -7.31
CA THR A 231 -8.32 10.89 -8.73
C THR A 231 -8.94 9.53 -9.03
N THR A 232 -9.83 9.51 -10.03
CA THR A 232 -10.35 8.29 -10.65
C THR A 232 -9.59 7.94 -11.94
N ALA A 233 -8.52 8.68 -12.26
CA ALA A 233 -7.80 8.51 -13.51
C ALA A 233 -7.41 7.05 -13.76
N HIS A 234 -7.63 6.60 -14.98
CA HIS A 234 -7.21 5.32 -15.50
C HIS A 234 -6.42 5.57 -16.78
N GLU A 235 -5.11 5.48 -16.67
CA GLU A 235 -4.19 5.74 -17.78
C GLU A 235 -3.47 4.45 -18.15
N VAL A 236 -3.26 4.28 -19.45
CA VAL A 236 -2.75 3.06 -20.05
C VAL A 236 -1.53 3.40 -20.90
N TYR A 237 -0.41 2.81 -20.56
CA TYR A 237 0.83 2.91 -21.32
C TYR A 237 0.98 1.71 -22.24
N ASP A 238 1.29 1.98 -23.51
CA ASP A 238 1.63 0.97 -24.49
C ASP A 238 3.16 0.92 -24.68
N PRO A 239 3.83 -0.14 -24.18
CA PRO A 239 5.29 -0.25 -24.30
C PRO A 239 5.80 -0.37 -25.73
N GLN A 240 4.96 -0.81 -26.68
CA GLN A 240 5.38 -0.97 -28.08
C GLN A 240 5.43 0.39 -28.80
N SER A 241 4.44 1.24 -28.57
CA SER A 241 4.39 2.57 -29.18
C SER A 241 5.03 3.67 -28.33
N GLY A 242 5.29 3.40 -27.05
CA GLY A 242 5.79 4.40 -26.09
C GLY A 242 4.75 5.50 -25.77
N SER A 243 3.47 5.25 -25.97
CA SER A 243 2.42 6.26 -25.85
C SER A 243 1.42 5.96 -24.73
N TRP A 244 0.73 7.02 -24.28
CA TRP A 244 -0.32 6.96 -23.27
C TRP A 244 -1.71 7.10 -23.92
N THR A 245 -2.67 6.37 -23.34
CA THR A 245 -4.10 6.52 -23.59
C THR A 245 -4.86 6.54 -22.28
N THR A 246 -6.15 6.90 -22.30
CA THR A 246 -7.05 6.82 -21.15
C THR A 246 -8.06 5.70 -21.33
N SER A 247 -8.53 5.15 -20.21
CA SER A 247 -9.62 4.18 -20.19
C SER A 247 -10.74 4.64 -19.24
N ALA A 248 -11.79 3.85 -19.08
CA ALA A 248 -12.90 4.19 -18.19
C ALA A 248 -12.38 4.49 -16.77
N PRO A 249 -12.75 5.62 -16.18
CA PRO A 249 -12.30 6.00 -14.85
C PRO A 249 -12.83 5.04 -13.78
N MET A 250 -12.14 4.94 -12.66
CA MET A 250 -12.60 4.16 -11.49
C MET A 250 -13.94 4.66 -10.98
N LEU A 251 -14.73 3.78 -10.35
CA LEU A 251 -16.03 4.11 -9.77
C LEU A 251 -15.93 5.11 -8.61
N ARG A 252 -14.81 5.14 -7.89
CA ARG A 252 -14.53 6.06 -6.78
C ARG A 252 -13.08 6.50 -6.77
N ALA A 253 -12.86 7.81 -6.55
CA ALA A 253 -11.53 8.36 -6.31
C ALA A 253 -11.02 7.93 -4.92
N ARG A 254 -9.85 7.29 -4.86
CA ARG A 254 -9.21 6.83 -3.63
C ARG A 254 -7.71 6.63 -3.83
N SER A 255 -6.97 6.57 -2.71
CA SER A 255 -5.53 6.34 -2.71
C SER A 255 -5.14 5.25 -1.71
N GLY A 256 -3.91 4.76 -1.80
CA GLY A 256 -3.42 3.69 -0.92
C GLY A 256 -4.10 2.34 -1.14
N MET A 257 -4.83 2.17 -2.25
CA MET A 257 -5.45 0.92 -2.64
C MET A 257 -4.45 -0.03 -3.28
N ASN A 258 -4.82 -1.29 -3.33
CA ASN A 258 -4.10 -2.35 -4.03
C ASN A 258 -4.81 -2.78 -5.30
N GLY A 259 -4.05 -3.46 -6.17
CA GLY A 259 -4.64 -4.05 -7.37
C GLY A 259 -3.75 -5.13 -7.98
N VAL A 260 -4.38 -6.11 -8.63
CA VAL A 260 -3.74 -7.24 -9.28
C VAL A 260 -4.59 -7.79 -10.41
N ILE A 261 -3.96 -8.45 -11.38
CA ILE A 261 -4.68 -9.23 -12.38
C ILE A 261 -5.03 -10.60 -11.82
N ALA A 262 -6.31 -10.93 -11.88
CA ALA A 262 -6.81 -12.27 -11.56
C ALA A 262 -7.84 -12.66 -12.63
N ARG A 263 -7.66 -13.83 -13.23
CA ARG A 263 -8.54 -14.35 -14.29
C ARG A 263 -8.83 -13.32 -15.39
N GLY A 264 -7.77 -12.65 -15.90
CA GLY A 264 -7.88 -11.62 -16.94
C GLY A 264 -8.50 -10.29 -16.51
N CYS A 265 -9.10 -10.18 -15.33
CA CYS A 265 -9.68 -8.96 -14.78
C CYS A 265 -8.65 -8.19 -13.93
N PHE A 266 -8.69 -6.85 -13.96
CA PHE A 266 -7.90 -6.02 -13.04
C PHE A 266 -8.72 -5.71 -11.79
N HIS A 267 -8.45 -6.39 -10.71
CA HIS A 267 -9.06 -6.19 -9.40
C HIS A 267 -8.36 -5.06 -8.65
N VAL A 268 -9.15 -4.17 -8.01
CA VAL A 268 -8.65 -3.06 -7.17
C VAL A 268 -9.49 -2.97 -5.90
N TRP A 269 -8.85 -2.94 -4.72
CA TRP A 269 -9.56 -2.96 -3.44
C TRP A 269 -8.92 -2.07 -2.38
N GLY A 270 -9.72 -1.73 -1.35
CA GLY A 270 -9.28 -0.94 -0.20
C GLY A 270 -8.97 0.50 -0.54
N GLY A 271 -8.12 1.08 0.29
CA GLY A 271 -7.66 2.45 0.16
C GLY A 271 -8.31 3.42 1.14
N GLU A 272 -7.90 4.67 1.04
CA GLU A 272 -8.29 5.76 1.92
C GLU A 272 -8.65 7.03 1.14
N GLY A 273 -9.36 7.95 1.80
CA GLY A 273 -9.65 9.28 1.30
C GLY A 273 -10.16 10.20 2.40
N PRO A 274 -10.57 11.45 2.07
CA PRO A 274 -11.02 12.44 3.06
C PRO A 274 -12.19 11.97 3.94
N GLY A 275 -12.95 10.98 3.48
CA GLY A 275 -14.08 10.42 4.21
C GLY A 275 -13.75 9.21 5.08
N GLY A 276 -12.53 8.71 5.09
CA GLY A 276 -12.12 7.53 5.85
C GLY A 276 -11.54 6.41 4.99
N MET A 277 -11.63 5.19 5.52
CA MET A 277 -11.22 3.98 4.83
C MET A 277 -12.31 3.47 3.89
N PHE A 278 -11.91 2.95 2.74
CA PHE A 278 -12.84 2.40 1.76
C PHE A 278 -12.80 0.87 1.74
N PRO A 279 -13.93 0.19 1.94
CA PRO A 279 -14.02 -1.26 1.78
C PRO A 279 -14.13 -1.70 0.33
N ASP A 280 -14.15 -0.76 -0.58
CA ASP A 280 -14.42 -0.92 -2.00
C ASP A 280 -13.54 -1.99 -2.64
N HIS A 281 -14.16 -2.92 -3.36
CA HIS A 281 -13.50 -3.88 -4.23
C HIS A 281 -14.16 -3.82 -5.62
N ASP A 282 -13.42 -3.35 -6.60
CA ASP A 282 -13.87 -3.22 -7.98
C ASP A 282 -13.00 -4.08 -8.89
N TYR A 283 -13.55 -4.51 -10.04
CA TYR A 283 -12.72 -5.01 -11.12
C TYR A 283 -12.99 -4.29 -12.42
N TYR A 284 -11.96 -4.18 -13.24
CA TYR A 284 -12.02 -3.69 -14.61
C TYR A 284 -11.92 -4.86 -15.57
N ASP A 285 -12.87 -4.92 -16.53
CA ASP A 285 -12.83 -5.86 -17.65
C ASP A 285 -12.19 -5.15 -18.87
N PRO A 286 -11.02 -5.60 -19.34
CA PRO A 286 -10.35 -4.98 -20.48
C PRO A 286 -11.08 -5.19 -21.82
N ARG A 287 -12.02 -6.13 -21.93
CA ARG A 287 -12.79 -6.38 -23.15
C ARG A 287 -13.98 -5.42 -23.30
N SER A 288 -14.69 -5.19 -22.19
CA SER A 288 -15.84 -4.26 -22.16
C SER A 288 -15.45 -2.82 -21.86
N HIS A 289 -14.22 -2.61 -21.35
CA HIS A 289 -13.75 -1.33 -20.82
C HIS A 289 -14.63 -0.78 -19.69
N GLN A 290 -15.18 -1.67 -18.85
CA GLN A 290 -16.08 -1.32 -17.76
C GLN A 290 -15.50 -1.69 -16.39
N TRP A 291 -15.83 -0.87 -15.38
CA TRP A 291 -15.63 -1.19 -13.97
C TRP A 291 -16.90 -1.76 -13.38
N THR A 292 -16.74 -2.79 -12.56
CA THR A 292 -17.86 -3.43 -11.83
C THR A 292 -17.53 -3.51 -10.36
N ARG A 293 -18.50 -3.19 -9.49
CA ARG A 293 -18.39 -3.30 -8.05
C ARG A 293 -18.60 -4.74 -7.61
N LEU A 294 -17.65 -5.27 -6.84
CA LEU A 294 -17.75 -6.56 -6.15
C LEU A 294 -18.15 -6.38 -4.69
N ARG A 295 -18.30 -7.51 -3.99
CA ARG A 295 -18.48 -7.53 -2.53
C ARG A 295 -17.33 -6.82 -1.83
N ASP A 296 -17.67 -5.95 -0.89
CA ASP A 296 -16.73 -5.19 -0.09
C ASP A 296 -15.70 -6.06 0.64
N MET A 297 -14.50 -5.53 0.79
CA MET A 297 -13.46 -6.07 1.66
C MET A 297 -13.94 -6.04 3.13
N PRO A 298 -13.86 -7.15 3.88
CA PRO A 298 -14.38 -7.20 5.26
C PRO A 298 -13.69 -6.23 6.21
N ILE A 299 -12.38 -6.08 6.07
CA ILE A 299 -11.57 -5.15 6.86
C ILE A 299 -10.83 -4.24 5.89
N PRO A 300 -11.28 -2.99 5.73
CA PRO A 300 -10.64 -2.04 4.83
C PRO A 300 -9.20 -1.75 5.25
N VAL A 301 -8.28 -1.82 4.29
CA VAL A 301 -6.86 -1.49 4.51
C VAL A 301 -6.33 -0.58 3.41
N HIS A 302 -5.25 0.14 3.73
CA HIS A 302 -4.47 0.94 2.79
C HIS A 302 -2.97 0.80 3.04
N GLY A 303 -2.13 1.39 2.20
CA GLY A 303 -0.69 1.48 2.44
C GLY A 303 0.03 0.13 2.34
N VAL A 304 -0.35 -0.64 1.33
CA VAL A 304 0.41 -1.80 0.84
C VAL A 304 0.76 -1.54 -0.61
N TYR A 305 2.04 -1.67 -0.96
CA TYR A 305 2.52 -1.39 -2.31
C TYR A 305 2.85 -2.70 -3.02
N GLY A 306 1.83 -3.27 -3.61
CA GLY A 306 1.85 -4.54 -4.33
C GLY A 306 0.82 -5.53 -3.84
N SER A 307 0.66 -6.60 -4.60
CA SER A 307 -0.27 -7.70 -4.34
C SER A 307 0.03 -8.86 -5.27
N ALA A 308 -0.58 -10.01 -5.04
CA ALA A 308 -0.41 -11.18 -5.91
C ALA A 308 -1.74 -11.93 -6.11
N PHE A 309 -1.84 -12.59 -7.27
CA PHE A 309 -2.82 -13.64 -7.52
C PHE A 309 -2.08 -14.96 -7.68
N VAL A 310 -2.20 -15.82 -6.69
CA VAL A 310 -1.51 -17.11 -6.60
C VAL A 310 -2.49 -18.17 -6.07
N ASP A 311 -2.44 -19.39 -6.63
CA ASP A 311 -3.28 -20.52 -6.24
C ASP A 311 -4.78 -20.17 -6.20
N GLY A 312 -5.24 -19.36 -7.19
CA GLY A 312 -6.63 -18.96 -7.30
C GLY A 312 -7.06 -17.89 -6.26
N GLN A 313 -6.13 -17.29 -5.54
CA GLN A 313 -6.37 -16.33 -4.47
C GLN A 313 -5.69 -14.98 -4.74
N ILE A 314 -6.43 -13.90 -4.56
CA ILE A 314 -5.87 -12.55 -4.47
C ILE A 314 -5.47 -12.31 -3.03
N TRP A 315 -4.21 -11.90 -2.79
CA TRP A 315 -3.65 -11.69 -1.46
C TRP A 315 -3.66 -10.21 -1.07
N ALA A 316 -4.24 -9.93 0.11
CA ALA A 316 -4.33 -8.61 0.72
C ALA A 316 -3.78 -8.69 2.16
N SER A 317 -2.46 -8.63 2.30
CA SER A 317 -1.75 -8.89 3.56
C SER A 317 -1.23 -7.59 4.19
N GLY A 318 -1.58 -7.33 5.44
CA GLY A 318 -1.17 -6.12 6.17
C GLY A 318 -1.98 -4.90 5.78
N GLY A 319 -1.37 -3.73 5.98
CA GLY A 319 -1.95 -2.41 5.70
C GLY A 319 -2.54 -1.73 6.92
N GLY A 320 -2.75 -0.41 6.80
CA GLY A 320 -3.36 0.43 7.82
C GLY A 320 -4.87 0.31 7.82
N THR A 321 -5.49 0.31 9.00
CA THR A 321 -6.95 0.26 9.19
C THR A 321 -7.58 1.61 9.53
N SER A 322 -6.79 2.67 9.61
CA SER A 322 -7.25 4.06 9.71
C SER A 322 -6.47 4.94 8.74
N ILE A 323 -7.01 6.09 8.36
CA ILE A 323 -6.34 7.03 7.45
C ILE A 323 -4.95 7.43 7.95
N GLY A 324 -3.99 7.53 7.03
CA GLY A 324 -2.58 7.84 7.33
C GLY A 324 -1.81 6.66 7.91
N GLY A 325 -0.48 6.73 7.92
CA GLY A 325 0.42 5.62 8.20
C GLY A 325 0.59 5.20 9.67
N SER A 326 -0.43 5.24 10.53
CA SER A 326 -0.24 5.00 11.98
C SER A 326 -0.94 3.75 12.54
N SER A 327 -1.63 2.97 11.73
CA SER A 327 -2.49 1.88 12.17
C SER A 327 -2.19 0.56 11.49
N GLY A 328 -0.93 0.15 11.49
CA GLY A 328 -0.54 -1.15 10.95
C GLY A 328 -1.38 -2.29 11.53
N SER A 329 -1.74 -3.26 10.70
CA SER A 329 -2.59 -4.38 11.09
C SER A 329 -1.92 -5.74 10.91
N LEU A 330 -2.46 -6.74 11.60
CA LEU A 330 -2.09 -8.16 11.48
C LEU A 330 -2.92 -8.89 10.41
N HIS A 331 -3.84 -8.20 9.72
CA HIS A 331 -4.78 -8.83 8.83
C HIS A 331 -4.09 -9.44 7.60
N ASN A 332 -4.45 -10.67 7.32
CA ASN A 332 -4.03 -11.41 6.13
C ASN A 332 -5.30 -11.93 5.45
N GLN A 333 -5.81 -11.14 4.52
CA GLN A 333 -7.07 -11.40 3.84
C GLN A 333 -6.79 -11.94 2.43
N VAL A 334 -7.64 -12.84 1.98
CA VAL A 334 -7.61 -13.33 0.60
C VAL A 334 -8.99 -13.25 -0.02
N PHE A 335 -9.02 -12.99 -1.32
CA PHE A 335 -10.24 -13.05 -2.11
C PHE A 335 -10.14 -14.17 -3.14
N PHE A 336 -11.20 -14.98 -3.25
CA PHE A 336 -11.34 -16.04 -4.24
C PHE A 336 -12.23 -15.55 -5.38
N PRO A 337 -11.65 -15.02 -6.48
CA PRO A 337 -12.45 -14.50 -7.57
C PRO A 337 -13.15 -15.63 -8.34
N THR A 338 -14.43 -15.43 -8.64
CA THR A 338 -15.20 -16.30 -9.54
C THR A 338 -15.44 -15.63 -10.91
N VAL A 339 -15.30 -14.29 -10.98
CA VAL A 339 -15.35 -13.55 -12.24
C VAL A 339 -14.13 -13.86 -13.09
N SER A 340 -14.31 -13.87 -14.41
CA SER A 340 -13.25 -14.02 -15.41
C SER A 340 -13.44 -13.04 -16.56
N CYS A 341 -12.34 -12.44 -16.98
CA CYS A 341 -12.23 -11.59 -18.16
C CYS A 341 -11.36 -12.23 -19.26
N ASP A 342 -11.06 -13.53 -19.15
CA ASP A 342 -10.31 -14.30 -20.16
C ASP A 342 -11.22 -14.74 -21.32
#